data_451091ca065688062085466bb9dca4a3
#
_entry.id   451091ca065688062085466bb9dca4a3
#
_cell.length_a   1.000
_cell.length_b   1.000
_cell.length_c   1.000
_cell.angle_alpha   90.00
_cell.angle_beta   90.00
_cell.angle_gamma   90.00
#
_symmetry.space_group_name_H-M   'P 1'
#
loop_
_entity.id
_entity.type
_entity.pdbx_description
1 polymer ?
#
loop_
_entity_poly.entity_id
_entity_poly.type
_entity_poly.pdbx_seq_one_letter_code
_entity_poly.pdbx_strand_id
1 'polypeptide(L)'
;MLFSMRRGKRIFARTFGHFDLYVDGEPIMFKSGRAKEMLAILVDRKGGTVSTEQMIALLWEDRPNDEKSQNLCYKIGKTLEKELEEAGASKILINSRGVRRVDTEQFECDVYQMLDGDKQRAQEFTGEYMTEYSWAEERMALLEKYLWNSI
;
A
#
# COMPACT_ATOMS: atom_id res chain seq x y z
N MET A 1 17.55 20.41 14.34
CA MET A 1 17.22 19.96 15.59
C MET A 1 15.81 20.05 15.96
N LEU A 2 15.38 21.18 16.42
CA LEU A 2 13.99 21.38 16.76
C LEU A 2 13.07 21.09 15.61
N PHE A 3 13.55 21.28 14.40
CA PHE A 3 12.76 21.05 13.20
C PHE A 3 12.38 19.60 13.02
N SER A 4 13.32 18.69 13.28
CA SER A 4 13.02 17.27 13.11
C SER A 4 11.97 16.80 14.10
N MET A 5 11.88 17.43 15.26
CA MET A 5 10.88 17.08 16.27
C MET A 5 9.47 17.52 15.87
N ARG A 6 9.36 18.49 14.97
CA ARG A 6 8.06 18.98 14.50
C ARG A 6 7.53 18.23 13.30
N ARG A 7 8.40 17.47 12.67
CA ARG A 7 7.97 16.67 11.54
C ARG A 7 7.15 15.52 12.06
N GLY A 8 6.17 15.12 11.31
CA GLY A 8 5.46 13.89 11.58
C GLY A 8 6.41 12.71 11.48
N LYS A 9 5.91 11.55 11.78
CA LYS A 9 6.67 10.33 11.69
C LYS A 9 7.08 10.05 10.24
N ARG A 10 8.23 9.43 10.07
CA ARG A 10 8.69 8.99 8.76
C ARG A 10 8.05 7.65 8.46
N ILE A 11 7.41 7.57 7.32
CA ILE A 11 6.68 6.37 6.92
C ILE A 11 7.30 5.84 5.62
N PHE A 12 7.56 4.55 5.59
CA PHE A 12 8.13 3.89 4.44
C PHE A 12 7.34 2.63 4.11
N ALA A 13 6.91 2.48 2.88
CA ALA A 13 6.24 1.28 2.39
C ALA A 13 7.24 0.43 1.63
N ARG A 14 7.44 -0.79 2.09
CA ARG A 14 8.29 -1.77 1.42
C ARG A 14 7.39 -2.67 0.59
N THR A 15 7.65 -2.72 -0.71
CA THR A 15 6.87 -3.54 -1.64
C THR A 15 7.69 -4.66 -2.26
N PHE A 16 9.01 -4.55 -2.25
CA PHE A 16 9.89 -5.59 -2.78
C PHE A 16 9.89 -6.79 -1.84
N GLY A 17 9.54 -7.96 -2.37
CA GLY A 17 9.33 -9.13 -1.55
C GLY A 17 7.96 -9.06 -0.89
N HIS A 18 7.92 -9.09 0.43
CA HIS A 18 6.68 -8.93 1.19
C HIS A 18 6.33 -7.48 1.39
N PHE A 19 5.03 -7.20 1.54
CA PHE A 19 4.59 -5.85 1.84
C PHE A 19 4.69 -5.57 3.34
N ASP A 20 5.34 -4.47 3.70
CA ASP A 20 5.38 -3.99 5.07
C ASP A 20 5.34 -2.47 5.08
N LEU A 21 4.76 -1.92 6.13
CA LEU A 21 4.77 -0.48 6.37
C LEU A 21 5.60 -0.20 7.62
N TYR A 22 6.54 0.71 7.49
CA TYR A 22 7.45 1.08 8.57
C TYR A 22 7.13 2.50 9.02
N VAL A 23 7.11 2.71 10.33
CA VAL A 23 6.96 4.04 10.93
C VAL A 23 8.18 4.27 11.80
N ASP A 24 8.97 5.30 11.46
CA ASP A 24 10.24 5.60 12.14
C ASP A 24 11.17 4.37 12.23
N GLY A 25 11.19 3.58 11.15
CA GLY A 25 12.06 2.42 11.04
C GLY A 25 11.51 1.14 11.65
N GLU A 26 10.34 1.18 12.30
CA GLU A 26 9.74 0.00 12.91
C GLU A 26 8.55 -0.49 12.09
N PRO A 27 8.48 -1.79 11.79
CA PRO A 27 7.35 -2.30 11.02
C PRO A 27 6.07 -2.28 11.86
N ILE A 28 4.96 -1.93 11.21
CA ILE A 28 3.65 -2.01 11.85
C ILE A 28 3.22 -3.47 11.88
N MET A 29 2.82 -3.93 13.06
CA MET A 29 2.27 -5.27 13.23
C MET A 29 0.76 -5.20 13.07
N PHE A 30 0.27 -5.35 11.86
CA PHE A 30 -1.16 -5.32 11.59
C PHE A 30 -1.85 -6.52 12.24
N LYS A 31 -2.94 -6.25 12.96
CA LYS A 31 -3.74 -7.31 13.57
C LYS A 31 -4.68 -7.94 12.54
N SER A 32 -5.10 -7.15 11.56
CA SER A 32 -5.99 -7.61 10.50
C SER A 32 -5.20 -7.78 9.21
N GLY A 33 -5.12 -9.02 8.72
CA GLY A 33 -4.48 -9.33 7.45
C GLY A 33 -5.19 -8.66 6.28
N ARG A 34 -6.52 -8.57 6.33
CA ARG A 34 -7.29 -7.91 5.28
C ARG A 34 -7.10 -6.41 5.27
N ALA A 35 -6.95 -5.79 6.45
CA ALA A 35 -6.66 -4.36 6.52
C ALA A 35 -5.28 -4.07 5.91
N LYS A 36 -4.30 -4.91 6.21
CA LYS A 36 -2.96 -4.79 5.64
C LYS A 36 -3.01 -4.94 4.12
N GLU A 37 -3.78 -5.92 3.63
CA GLU A 37 -3.95 -6.14 2.19
C GLU A 37 -4.63 -4.96 1.52
N MET A 38 -5.63 -4.38 2.16
CA MET A 38 -6.30 -3.18 1.64
C MET A 38 -5.30 -2.04 1.44
N LEU A 39 -4.42 -1.83 2.42
CA LEU A 39 -3.38 -0.82 2.29
C LEU A 39 -2.41 -1.15 1.16
N ALA A 40 -2.03 -2.42 1.03
CA ALA A 40 -1.14 -2.86 -0.05
C ALA A 40 -1.73 -2.56 -1.42
N ILE A 41 -3.04 -2.79 -1.60
CA ILE A 41 -3.73 -2.47 -2.84
C ILE A 41 -3.63 -0.98 -3.14
N LEU A 42 -3.85 -0.14 -2.12
CA LEU A 42 -3.78 1.31 -2.30
C LEU A 42 -2.37 1.78 -2.62
N VAL A 43 -1.38 1.18 -1.99
CA VAL A 43 0.03 1.48 -2.26
C VAL A 43 0.37 1.09 -3.70
N ASP A 44 -0.12 -0.08 -4.16
CA ASP A 44 0.09 -0.52 -5.54
C ASP A 44 -0.47 0.47 -6.56
N ARG A 45 -1.56 1.16 -6.23
CA ARG A 45 -2.19 2.13 -7.12
C ARG A 45 -1.50 3.49 -7.11
N LYS A 46 -0.48 3.67 -6.30
CA LYS A 46 0.39 4.87 -6.28
C LYS A 46 -0.41 6.18 -6.27
N GLY A 47 -1.37 6.28 -5.37
CA GLY A 47 -2.21 7.48 -5.23
C GLY A 47 -3.48 7.47 -6.07
N GLY A 48 -3.65 6.49 -6.94
CA GLY A 48 -4.89 6.33 -7.68
C GLY A 48 -6.03 5.88 -6.76
N THR A 49 -7.24 6.34 -7.06
CA THR A 49 -8.41 5.98 -6.25
C THR A 49 -8.85 4.56 -6.51
N VAL A 50 -9.33 3.92 -5.46
CA VAL A 50 -9.91 2.58 -5.53
C VAL A 50 -11.32 2.66 -4.95
N SER A 51 -12.32 2.27 -5.75
CA SER A 51 -13.71 2.26 -5.30
C SER A 51 -13.96 1.04 -4.43
N THR A 52 -15.08 1.06 -3.69
CA THR A 52 -15.50 -0.09 -2.90
C THR A 52 -15.68 -1.33 -3.78
N GLU A 53 -16.29 -1.18 -4.96
CA GLU A 53 -16.47 -2.29 -5.89
C GLU A 53 -15.13 -2.89 -6.33
N GLN A 54 -14.18 -2.05 -6.68
CA GLN A 54 -12.84 -2.49 -7.08
C GLN A 54 -12.14 -3.18 -5.92
N MET A 55 -12.27 -2.63 -4.72
CA MET A 55 -11.64 -3.19 -3.53
C MET A 55 -12.18 -4.58 -3.21
N ILE A 56 -13.50 -4.76 -3.31
CA ILE A 56 -14.14 -6.05 -3.08
C ILE A 56 -13.59 -7.09 -4.07
N ALA A 57 -13.50 -6.71 -5.35
CA ALA A 57 -13.00 -7.60 -6.38
C ALA A 57 -11.56 -8.04 -6.14
N LEU A 58 -10.74 -7.15 -5.58
CA LEU A 58 -9.33 -7.46 -5.30
C LEU A 58 -9.13 -8.25 -4.01
N LEU A 59 -9.93 -7.94 -2.98
CA LEU A 59 -9.82 -8.62 -1.70
C LEU A 59 -10.40 -10.04 -1.71
N TRP A 60 -11.47 -10.23 -2.47
CA TRP A 60 -12.19 -11.52 -2.52
C TRP A 60 -12.53 -11.92 -3.95
N GLU A 61 -11.94 -12.99 -4.39
CA GLU A 61 -12.12 -13.48 -5.76
C GLU A 61 -13.57 -13.81 -6.10
N ASP A 62 -14.28 -14.42 -5.16
CA ASP A 62 -15.61 -14.98 -5.40
C ASP A 62 -16.75 -14.20 -4.76
N ARG A 63 -16.47 -13.04 -4.20
CA ARG A 63 -17.51 -12.29 -3.49
C ARG A 63 -18.16 -11.27 -4.41
N PRO A 64 -19.49 -11.27 -4.53
CA PRO A 64 -20.19 -10.29 -5.38
C PRO A 64 -20.17 -8.91 -4.72
N ASN A 65 -20.40 -7.88 -5.52
CA ASN A 65 -20.53 -6.51 -5.00
C ASN A 65 -21.98 -6.31 -4.52
N ASP A 66 -22.27 -6.86 -3.36
CA ASP A 66 -23.58 -6.75 -2.71
C ASP A 66 -23.45 -6.00 -1.38
N GLU A 67 -24.58 -5.76 -0.73
CA GLU A 67 -24.63 -5.02 0.52
C GLU A 67 -23.75 -5.67 1.60
N LYS A 68 -23.79 -6.99 1.68
CA LYS A 68 -23.00 -7.73 2.66
C LYS A 68 -21.50 -7.53 2.44
N SER A 69 -21.06 -7.61 1.20
CA SER A 69 -19.66 -7.42 0.83
C SER A 69 -19.23 -5.97 1.06
N GLN A 70 -20.10 -5.02 0.75
CA GLN A 70 -19.84 -3.59 0.97
C GLN A 70 -19.68 -3.29 2.45
N ASN A 71 -20.55 -3.88 3.30
CA ASN A 71 -20.43 -3.70 4.74
C ASN A 71 -19.16 -4.30 5.30
N LEU A 72 -18.77 -5.46 4.79
CA LEU A 72 -17.52 -6.10 5.20
C LEU A 72 -16.32 -5.25 4.79
N CYS A 73 -16.33 -4.73 3.57
CA CYS A 73 -15.29 -3.85 3.08
C CYS A 73 -15.19 -2.58 3.94
N TYR A 74 -16.33 -2.01 4.29
CA TYR A 74 -16.37 -0.83 5.17
C TYR A 74 -15.72 -1.12 6.52
N LYS A 75 -16.03 -2.26 7.12
CA LYS A 75 -15.45 -2.65 8.41
C LYS A 75 -13.93 -2.81 8.34
N ILE A 76 -13.45 -3.42 7.26
CA ILE A 76 -12.02 -3.56 7.04
C ILE A 76 -11.36 -2.19 6.91
N GLY A 77 -12.01 -1.28 6.17
CA GLY A 77 -11.52 0.09 6.04
C GLY A 77 -11.43 0.82 7.37
N LYS A 78 -12.41 0.64 8.23
CA LYS A 78 -12.39 1.24 9.57
C LYS A 78 -11.28 0.64 10.43
N THR A 79 -11.05 -0.67 10.31
CA THR A 79 -9.95 -1.32 11.01
C THR A 79 -8.61 -0.76 10.54
N LEU A 80 -8.46 -0.58 9.22
CA LEU A 80 -7.23 0.00 8.65
C LEU A 80 -6.99 1.41 9.19
N GLU A 81 -8.03 2.26 9.19
CA GLU A 81 -7.90 3.62 9.72
C GLU A 81 -7.43 3.60 11.17
N LYS A 82 -8.01 2.71 11.97
CA LYS A 82 -7.65 2.61 13.39
C LYS A 82 -6.22 2.14 13.58
N GLU A 83 -5.80 1.11 12.85
CA GLU A 83 -4.45 0.58 12.98
C GLU A 83 -3.40 1.60 12.52
N LEU A 84 -3.69 2.36 11.47
CA LEU A 84 -2.80 3.43 11.03
C LEU A 84 -2.74 4.56 12.06
N GLU A 85 -3.86 4.92 12.64
CA GLU A 85 -3.90 5.96 13.68
C GLU A 85 -3.08 5.54 14.89
N GLU A 86 -3.23 4.31 15.35
CA GLU A 86 -2.47 3.79 16.48
C GLU A 86 -0.97 3.79 16.21
N ALA A 87 -0.57 3.61 14.96
CA ALA A 87 0.84 3.62 14.58
C ALA A 87 1.37 5.02 14.26
N GLY A 88 0.51 6.03 14.26
CA GLY A 88 0.93 7.38 13.91
C GLY A 88 1.07 7.61 12.41
N ALA A 89 0.37 6.83 11.59
CA ALA A 89 0.49 6.87 10.15
C ALA A 89 -0.82 7.22 9.43
N SER A 90 -1.80 7.78 10.13
CA SER A 90 -3.11 8.07 9.54
C SER A 90 -3.06 9.03 8.36
N LYS A 91 -2.02 9.86 8.28
CA LYS A 91 -1.89 10.84 7.20
C LYS A 91 -1.74 10.24 5.80
N ILE A 92 -1.38 8.96 5.71
CA ILE A 92 -1.16 8.34 4.41
C ILE A 92 -2.45 7.88 3.74
N LEU A 93 -3.55 7.77 4.49
CA LEU A 93 -4.82 7.26 3.95
C LEU A 93 -5.83 8.37 3.79
N ILE A 94 -6.41 8.46 2.61
CA ILE A 94 -7.46 9.42 2.30
C ILE A 94 -8.72 8.66 1.91
N ASN A 95 -9.80 8.89 2.65
CA ASN A 95 -11.12 8.33 2.41
C ASN A 95 -12.06 9.44 1.96
N SER A 96 -12.81 9.20 0.89
CA SER A 96 -13.79 10.16 0.41
C SER A 96 -14.92 9.43 -0.30
N ARG A 97 -16.09 9.39 0.34
CA ARG A 97 -17.32 8.90 -0.28
C ARG A 97 -17.20 7.55 -1.02
N GLY A 98 -16.71 6.55 -0.31
CA GLY A 98 -16.62 5.22 -0.88
C GLY A 98 -15.43 4.99 -1.81
N VAL A 99 -14.55 5.97 -1.96
CA VAL A 99 -13.29 5.80 -2.65
C VAL A 99 -12.14 6.05 -1.67
N ARG A 100 -11.08 5.31 -1.88
CA ARG A 100 -9.89 5.40 -1.03
C ARG A 100 -8.67 5.58 -1.89
N ARG A 101 -7.68 6.25 -1.35
CA ARG A 101 -6.36 6.36 -1.97
C ARG A 101 -5.31 6.62 -0.90
N VAL A 102 -4.06 6.40 -1.24
CA VAL A 102 -2.95 6.84 -0.39
C VAL A 102 -2.47 8.20 -0.88
N ASP A 103 -1.98 9.00 0.07
CA ASP A 103 -1.32 10.27 -0.25
C ASP A 103 0.18 9.99 -0.36
N THR A 104 0.67 9.91 -1.59
CA THR A 104 2.06 9.54 -1.86
C THR A 104 3.07 10.58 -1.38
N GLU A 105 2.61 11.77 -1.04
CA GLU A 105 3.49 12.80 -0.48
C GLU A 105 3.77 12.58 1.01
N GLN A 106 3.03 11.68 1.66
CA GLN A 106 3.14 11.47 3.09
C GLN A 106 4.02 10.28 3.47
N PHE A 107 4.55 9.55 2.50
CA PHE A 107 5.40 8.40 2.78
C PHE A 107 6.33 8.12 1.60
N GLU A 108 7.41 7.37 1.87
CA GLU A 108 8.32 6.91 0.84
C GLU A 108 8.03 5.45 0.54
N CYS A 109 8.38 5.00 -0.66
CA CYS A 109 8.10 3.65 -1.10
C CYS A 109 9.19 3.20 -2.08
N ASP A 110 9.70 2.00 -1.89
CA ASP A 110 10.79 1.47 -2.69
C ASP A 110 10.47 1.41 -4.19
N VAL A 111 9.28 0.87 -4.55
CA VAL A 111 8.91 0.77 -5.96
C VAL A 111 8.69 2.16 -6.57
N TYR A 112 8.18 3.11 -5.81
CA TYR A 112 8.00 4.47 -6.32
C TYR A 112 9.35 5.09 -6.66
N GLN A 113 10.31 4.91 -5.78
CA GLN A 113 11.67 5.43 -5.96
C GLN A 113 12.33 4.78 -7.18
N MET A 114 12.17 3.48 -7.34
CA MET A 114 12.69 2.77 -8.51
C MET A 114 12.08 3.32 -9.80
N LEU A 115 10.76 3.51 -9.83
CA LEU A 115 10.08 4.03 -11.01
C LEU A 115 10.46 5.48 -11.32
N ASP A 116 10.88 6.22 -10.30
CA ASP A 116 11.37 7.59 -10.46
C ASP A 116 12.85 7.65 -10.88
N GLY A 117 13.48 6.49 -11.09
CA GLY A 117 14.84 6.44 -11.60
C GLY A 117 15.92 6.18 -10.56
N ASP A 118 15.56 5.83 -9.32
CA ASP A 118 16.56 5.52 -8.29
C ASP A 118 17.24 4.20 -8.62
N LYS A 119 18.50 4.29 -9.02
CA LYS A 119 19.27 3.13 -9.47
C LYS A 119 19.58 2.14 -8.35
N GLN A 120 19.74 2.64 -7.14
CA GLN A 120 20.00 1.77 -6.00
C GLN A 120 18.75 0.93 -5.71
N ARG A 121 17.58 1.54 -5.76
CA ARG A 121 16.32 0.80 -5.59
C ARG A 121 16.14 -0.24 -6.70
N ALA A 122 16.50 0.11 -7.92
CA ALA A 122 16.42 -0.84 -9.03
C ALA A 122 17.32 -2.07 -8.80
N GLN A 123 18.49 -1.87 -8.18
CA GLN A 123 19.38 -2.97 -7.85
C GLN A 123 18.83 -3.86 -6.74
N GLU A 124 18.00 -3.30 -5.86
CA GLU A 124 17.38 -4.06 -4.77
C GLU A 124 16.21 -4.92 -5.23
N PHE A 125 15.67 -4.62 -6.40
CA PHE A 125 14.53 -5.37 -6.93
C PHE A 125 15.00 -6.71 -7.50
N THR A 126 14.50 -7.80 -6.92
CA THR A 126 14.89 -9.16 -7.30
C THR A 126 13.81 -9.88 -8.09
N GLY A 127 12.81 -9.15 -8.60
CA GLY A 127 11.68 -9.75 -9.31
C GLY A 127 10.52 -10.12 -8.39
N GLU A 128 10.62 -9.81 -7.11
CA GLU A 128 9.57 -10.10 -6.14
C GLU A 128 8.90 -8.82 -5.67
N TYR A 129 7.58 -8.78 -5.76
CA TYR A 129 6.78 -7.62 -5.43
C TYR A 129 5.49 -8.08 -4.76
N MET A 130 5.30 -7.68 -3.49
CA MET A 130 4.10 -8.02 -2.71
C MET A 130 3.68 -9.48 -2.90
N THR A 131 4.62 -10.38 -2.69
CA THR A 131 4.46 -11.81 -3.05
C THR A 131 3.36 -12.54 -2.29
N GLU A 132 2.88 -11.98 -1.18
CA GLU A 132 1.78 -12.57 -0.42
C GLU A 132 0.41 -12.40 -1.10
N TYR A 133 0.33 -11.56 -2.15
CA TYR A 133 -0.96 -11.24 -2.78
C TYR A 133 -0.98 -11.64 -4.26
N SER A 134 -1.97 -12.45 -4.64
CA SER A 134 -2.08 -12.92 -6.03
C SER A 134 -2.37 -11.79 -7.03
N TRP A 135 -3.12 -10.76 -6.61
CA TRP A 135 -3.42 -9.63 -7.48
C TRP A 135 -2.17 -8.83 -7.87
N ALA A 136 -1.07 -9.01 -7.15
CA ALA A 136 0.16 -8.28 -7.42
C ALA A 136 1.01 -8.90 -8.55
N GLU A 137 0.67 -10.09 -9.03
CA GLU A 137 1.44 -10.79 -10.04
C GLU A 137 1.56 -10.02 -11.35
N GLU A 138 0.49 -9.36 -11.79
CA GLU A 138 0.53 -8.55 -13.00
C GLU A 138 1.48 -7.37 -12.86
N ARG A 139 1.45 -6.72 -11.70
CA ARG A 139 2.35 -5.60 -11.44
C ARG A 139 3.80 -6.08 -11.42
N MET A 140 4.05 -7.23 -10.80
CA MET A 140 5.39 -7.80 -10.75
C MET A 140 5.94 -8.03 -12.15
N ALA A 141 5.13 -8.59 -13.05
CA ALA A 141 5.53 -8.81 -14.44
C ALA A 141 5.84 -7.51 -15.18
N LEU A 142 5.03 -6.47 -14.93
CA LEU A 142 5.27 -5.15 -15.53
C LEU A 142 6.56 -4.52 -15.00
N LEU A 143 6.84 -4.69 -13.73
CA LEU A 143 8.07 -4.15 -13.12
C LEU A 143 9.30 -4.84 -13.66
N GLU A 144 9.26 -6.14 -13.87
CA GLU A 144 10.37 -6.87 -14.47
C GLU A 144 10.62 -6.37 -15.89
N LYS A 145 9.56 -6.14 -16.65
CA LYS A 145 9.66 -5.62 -18.00
C LYS A 145 10.24 -4.21 -18.01
N TYR A 146 9.79 -3.37 -17.07
CA TYR A 146 10.31 -2.02 -16.93
C TYR A 146 11.81 -2.04 -16.67
N LEU A 147 12.23 -2.86 -15.72
CA LEU A 147 13.63 -2.96 -15.34
C LEU A 147 14.48 -3.49 -16.51
N TRP A 148 13.99 -4.50 -17.21
CA TRP A 148 14.66 -5.09 -18.38
C TRP A 148 14.87 -4.04 -19.47
N ASN A 149 13.86 -3.22 -19.73
CA ASN A 149 13.93 -2.19 -20.77
C ASN A 149 14.76 -0.97 -20.39
N SER A 150 15.10 -0.84 -19.12
CA SER A 150 15.88 0.29 -18.60
C SER A 150 17.39 0.05 -18.64
N ILE A 151 17.79 -1.16 -18.96
CA ILE A 151 19.21 -1.53 -19.01
C ILE A 151 19.82 -1.18 -20.42
#